data_29f8915a716e6d34df593858bb0b34f4
#
_entry.id   29f8915a716e6d34df593858bb0b34f4
#
_cell.length_a   1.000
_cell.length_b   1.000
_cell.length_c   1.000
_cell.angle_alpha   90.00
_cell.angle_beta   90.00
_cell.angle_gamma   90.00
#
_symmetry.space_group_name_H-M   'P 1'
#
loop_
_entity.id
_entity.type
_entity.pdbx_description
1 polymer ?
#
loop_
_entity_poly.entity_id
_entity_poly.type
_entity_poly.pdbx_seq_one_letter_code
_entity_poly.pdbx_strand_id
1 'polypeptide(L)'
;MPAAPLFSFRSVSVGPSGARRLDGLDAQLPGDGLTVIAGPSGSGKSTLLRLCNRLEVPSEGTVLHRGTDVTERDPLELRREVAMVFQRPVTFAGTVLDNLREADPDCDERRGAELLERAGLAASFLQRDAGELSGGEAQRACLARSLATNPRVLLMDEPTSSLDAKASAVLEGLARQLVDDATPVVWVTHSEEQMRRLADHVLLLADGRVGRSGSAAEVLGER
;
A
#
# COMPACT_ATOMS: atom_id res chain seq x y z
N MET A 1 20.99 10.02 -13.86
CA MET A 1 19.64 10.49 -14.23
C MET A 1 18.72 10.07 -13.10
N PRO A 2 17.80 10.92 -12.63
CA PRO A 2 16.82 10.48 -11.64
C PRO A 2 16.05 9.26 -12.19
N ALA A 3 15.80 8.28 -11.33
CA ALA A 3 15.01 7.10 -11.70
C ALA A 3 13.62 7.55 -12.18
N ALA A 4 13.07 6.85 -13.17
CA ALA A 4 11.71 7.14 -13.62
C ALA A 4 10.73 7.00 -12.44
N PRO A 5 9.72 7.89 -12.31
CA PRO A 5 8.76 7.82 -11.22
C PRO A 5 8.00 6.49 -11.26
N LEU A 6 7.74 5.92 -10.08
CA LEU A 6 6.93 4.72 -9.92
C LEU A 6 5.51 4.98 -10.41
N PHE A 7 4.91 6.08 -9.93
CA PHE A 7 3.62 6.55 -10.40
C PHE A 7 3.69 8.02 -10.79
N SER A 8 2.97 8.39 -11.86
CA SER A 8 2.73 9.77 -12.26
C SER A 8 1.24 10.00 -12.41
N PHE A 9 0.74 11.03 -11.77
CA PHE A 9 -0.65 11.49 -11.87
C PHE A 9 -0.64 12.79 -12.66
N ARG A 10 -1.47 12.89 -13.70
CA ARG A 10 -1.55 14.03 -14.60
C ARG A 10 -2.98 14.55 -14.64
N SER A 11 -3.24 15.69 -13.99
CA SER A 11 -4.55 16.34 -13.88
C SER A 11 -5.67 15.39 -13.48
N VAL A 12 -5.40 14.51 -12.51
CA VAL A 12 -6.28 13.43 -12.11
C VAL A 12 -7.44 13.94 -11.28
N SER A 13 -8.67 13.65 -11.72
CA SER A 13 -9.88 13.88 -10.94
C SER A 13 -10.67 12.59 -10.75
N VAL A 14 -11.34 12.46 -9.60
CA VAL A 14 -12.19 11.30 -9.28
C VAL A 14 -13.49 11.78 -8.65
N GLY A 15 -14.60 11.39 -9.24
CA GLY A 15 -15.95 11.76 -8.82
C GLY A 15 -16.58 12.82 -9.71
N PRO A 16 -17.89 13.07 -9.54
CA PRO A 16 -18.62 14.04 -10.35
C PRO A 16 -18.21 15.48 -10.03
N SER A 17 -18.35 16.37 -11.00
CA SER A 17 -18.14 17.80 -10.80
C SER A 17 -18.95 18.32 -9.60
N GLY A 18 -18.29 19.02 -8.66
CA GLY A 18 -18.91 19.52 -7.43
C GLY A 18 -18.86 18.56 -6.23
N ALA A 19 -18.45 17.28 -6.43
CA ALA A 19 -18.25 16.29 -5.35
C ALA A 19 -17.02 15.41 -5.63
N ARG A 20 -15.92 16.02 -6.06
CA ARG A 20 -14.68 15.33 -6.41
C ARG A 20 -13.94 14.89 -5.14
N ARG A 21 -13.51 13.64 -5.12
CA ARG A 21 -12.60 13.08 -4.09
C ARG A 21 -11.15 13.44 -4.38
N LEU A 22 -10.79 13.58 -5.67
CA LEU A 22 -9.55 14.17 -6.18
C LEU A 22 -9.93 15.17 -7.26
N ASP A 23 -9.21 16.30 -7.34
CA ASP A 23 -9.57 17.41 -8.22
C ASP A 23 -8.34 18.02 -8.89
N GLY A 24 -8.09 17.62 -10.15
CA GLY A 24 -6.99 18.10 -10.97
C GLY A 24 -5.61 17.83 -10.38
N LEU A 25 -5.43 16.66 -9.76
CA LEU A 25 -4.22 16.31 -9.02
C LEU A 25 -3.06 15.98 -9.96
N ASP A 26 -1.95 16.70 -9.78
CA ASP A 26 -0.64 16.41 -10.39
C ASP A 26 0.34 15.99 -9.31
N ALA A 27 0.95 14.79 -9.46
CA ALA A 27 1.94 14.26 -8.53
C ALA A 27 2.84 13.24 -9.20
N GLN A 28 4.01 13.01 -8.58
CA GLN A 28 4.89 11.89 -8.90
C GLN A 28 5.31 11.20 -7.61
N LEU A 29 5.26 9.87 -7.59
CA LEU A 29 5.81 9.04 -6.52
C LEU A 29 7.13 8.44 -7.02
N PRO A 30 8.21 8.49 -6.23
CA PRO A 30 9.51 7.92 -6.57
C PRO A 30 9.45 6.40 -6.85
N GLY A 31 10.46 5.91 -7.58
CA GLY A 31 10.60 4.50 -7.91
C GLY A 31 11.28 3.65 -6.83
N ASP A 32 11.67 4.24 -5.74
CA ASP A 32 12.42 3.65 -4.62
C ASP A 32 11.92 4.18 -3.27
N GLY A 33 12.34 3.49 -2.20
CA GLY A 33 12.04 3.91 -0.84
C GLY A 33 10.59 3.73 -0.41
N LEU A 34 10.27 4.37 0.73
CA LEU A 34 8.94 4.41 1.32
C LEU A 34 8.32 5.79 1.15
N THR A 35 7.30 5.85 0.30
CA THR A 35 6.51 7.07 0.10
C THR A 35 5.34 7.08 1.07
N VAL A 36 5.22 8.12 1.89
CA VAL A 36 4.05 8.32 2.75
C VAL A 36 3.09 9.32 2.10
N ILE A 37 1.84 8.90 1.94
CA ILE A 37 0.72 9.78 1.57
C ILE A 37 -0.01 10.15 2.86
N ALA A 38 0.00 11.42 3.23
CA ALA A 38 -0.60 11.90 4.46
C ALA A 38 -1.60 13.06 4.22
N GLY A 39 -2.44 13.32 5.21
CA GLY A 39 -3.45 14.38 5.16
C GLY A 39 -4.67 14.04 6.01
N PRO A 40 -5.60 14.98 6.22
CA PRO A 40 -6.80 14.78 7.02
C PRO A 40 -7.70 13.67 6.47
N SER A 41 -8.63 13.18 7.29
CA SER A 41 -9.65 12.23 6.85
C SER A 41 -10.47 12.84 5.71
N GLY A 42 -10.78 12.04 4.69
CA GLY A 42 -11.54 12.50 3.53
C GLY A 42 -10.71 13.26 2.47
N SER A 43 -9.41 13.49 2.65
CA SER A 43 -8.58 14.23 1.69
C SER A 43 -8.29 13.50 0.37
N GLY A 44 -8.73 12.23 0.21
CA GLY A 44 -8.56 11.48 -1.03
C GLY A 44 -7.41 10.45 -1.03
N LYS A 45 -6.70 10.23 0.11
CA LYS A 45 -5.53 9.33 0.21
C LYS A 45 -5.81 7.90 -0.29
N SER A 46 -6.85 7.26 0.24
CA SER A 46 -7.23 5.90 -0.18
C SER A 46 -7.71 5.86 -1.64
N THR A 47 -8.32 6.92 -2.13
CA THR A 47 -8.70 7.05 -3.55
C THR A 47 -7.44 7.10 -4.42
N LEU A 48 -6.46 7.94 -4.06
CA LEU A 48 -5.20 8.03 -4.76
C LEU A 48 -4.47 6.68 -4.78
N LEU A 49 -4.44 5.98 -3.64
CA LEU A 49 -3.81 4.67 -3.54
C LEU A 49 -4.49 3.63 -4.46
N ARG A 50 -5.82 3.62 -4.51
CA ARG A 50 -6.62 2.71 -5.35
C ARG A 50 -6.48 2.96 -6.85
N LEU A 51 -6.14 4.18 -7.25
CA LEU A 51 -5.81 4.49 -8.64
C LEU A 51 -4.53 3.79 -9.09
N CYS A 52 -3.54 3.60 -8.20
CA CYS A 52 -2.26 2.98 -8.52
C CYS A 52 -2.39 1.54 -9.03
N ASN A 53 -3.41 0.79 -8.57
CA ASN A 53 -3.63 -0.61 -8.96
C ASN A 53 -4.99 -0.82 -9.67
N ARG A 54 -5.59 0.25 -10.17
CA ARG A 54 -6.84 0.21 -10.91
C ARG A 54 -8.01 -0.42 -10.14
N LEU A 55 -8.04 -0.29 -8.80
CA LEU A 55 -9.26 -0.50 -7.99
C LEU A 55 -10.21 0.68 -8.06
N GLU A 56 -9.72 1.83 -8.48
CA GLU A 56 -10.45 3.03 -8.87
C GLU A 56 -9.93 3.47 -10.24
N VAL A 57 -10.73 4.17 -11.02
CA VAL A 57 -10.31 4.79 -12.28
C VAL A 57 -10.57 6.29 -12.22
N PRO A 58 -9.72 7.12 -12.81
CA PRO A 58 -9.95 8.55 -12.84
C PRO A 58 -11.16 8.89 -13.73
N SER A 59 -11.95 9.89 -13.33
CA SER A 59 -12.98 10.47 -14.21
C SER A 59 -12.40 11.41 -15.23
N GLU A 60 -11.25 12.03 -14.93
CA GLU A 60 -10.46 12.88 -15.81
C GLU A 60 -8.97 12.71 -15.50
N GLY A 61 -8.11 12.98 -16.49
CA GLY A 61 -6.66 12.85 -16.34
C GLY A 61 -6.15 11.43 -16.52
N THR A 62 -4.87 11.20 -16.20
CA THR A 62 -4.17 9.96 -16.49
C THR A 62 -3.29 9.56 -15.32
N VAL A 63 -3.28 8.26 -15.00
CA VAL A 63 -2.37 7.65 -14.03
C VAL A 63 -1.41 6.72 -14.75
N LEU A 64 -0.11 7.00 -14.61
CA LEU A 64 0.93 6.18 -15.22
C LEU A 64 1.66 5.37 -14.15
N HIS A 65 1.85 4.07 -14.37
CA HIS A 65 2.76 3.22 -13.63
C HIS A 65 4.00 2.96 -14.46
N ARG A 66 5.17 3.45 -14.02
CA ARG A 66 6.45 3.34 -14.76
C ARG A 66 6.32 3.81 -16.23
N GLY A 67 5.55 4.87 -16.47
CA GLY A 67 5.34 5.47 -17.78
C GLY A 67 4.22 4.87 -18.62
N THR A 68 3.61 3.76 -18.22
CA THR A 68 2.46 3.12 -18.91
C THR A 68 1.15 3.48 -18.21
N ASP A 69 0.13 3.86 -18.97
CA ASP A 69 -1.20 4.15 -18.43
C ASP A 69 -1.79 2.89 -17.77
N VAL A 70 -2.21 3.03 -16.50
CA VAL A 70 -2.78 1.91 -15.76
C VAL A 70 -4.09 1.39 -16.39
N THR A 71 -4.79 2.20 -17.17
CA THR A 71 -6.02 1.81 -17.86
C THR A 71 -5.78 0.93 -19.09
N GLU A 72 -4.58 0.97 -19.65
CA GLU A 72 -4.16 0.14 -20.79
C GLU A 72 -3.69 -1.26 -20.37
N ARG A 73 -3.44 -1.47 -19.07
CA ARG A 73 -2.94 -2.73 -18.54
C ARG A 73 -4.07 -3.67 -18.15
N ASP A 74 -3.85 -4.98 -18.23
CA ASP A 74 -4.76 -5.95 -17.61
C ASP A 74 -4.85 -5.71 -16.10
N PRO A 75 -6.07 -5.56 -15.54
CA PRO A 75 -6.22 -5.20 -14.13
C PRO A 75 -5.77 -6.29 -13.16
N LEU A 76 -5.82 -7.58 -13.55
CA LEU A 76 -5.38 -8.67 -12.69
C LEU A 76 -3.85 -8.75 -12.65
N GLU A 77 -3.19 -8.58 -13.79
CA GLU A 77 -1.74 -8.52 -13.87
C GLU A 77 -1.20 -7.29 -13.10
N LEU A 78 -1.83 -6.12 -13.28
CA LEU A 78 -1.45 -4.92 -12.55
C LEU A 78 -1.57 -5.11 -11.04
N ARG A 79 -2.64 -5.74 -10.54
CA ARG A 79 -2.87 -5.97 -9.10
C ARG A 79 -1.96 -7.03 -8.50
N ARG A 80 -1.44 -7.96 -9.31
CA ARG A 80 -0.39 -8.88 -8.87
C ARG A 80 0.95 -8.15 -8.72
N GLU A 81 1.27 -7.25 -9.63
CA GLU A 81 2.50 -6.46 -9.61
C GLU A 81 2.45 -5.33 -8.55
N VAL A 82 1.28 -4.69 -8.38
CA VAL A 82 1.01 -3.61 -7.45
C VAL A 82 -0.01 -4.10 -6.42
N ALA A 83 0.48 -4.86 -5.44
CA ALA A 83 -0.37 -5.45 -4.42
C ALA A 83 -0.82 -4.42 -3.37
N MET A 84 -1.96 -4.66 -2.73
CA MET A 84 -2.53 -3.74 -1.75
C MET A 84 -2.92 -4.44 -0.46
N VAL A 85 -2.49 -3.88 0.66
CA VAL A 85 -2.95 -4.19 2.01
C VAL A 85 -3.96 -3.13 2.43
N PHE A 86 -5.19 -3.56 2.70
CA PHE A 86 -6.29 -2.67 3.06
C PHE A 86 -6.27 -2.27 4.54
N GLN A 87 -6.91 -1.18 4.86
CA GLN A 87 -7.07 -0.67 6.22
C GLN A 87 -7.71 -1.71 7.16
N ARG A 88 -8.73 -2.42 6.68
CA ARG A 88 -9.37 -3.51 7.40
C ARG A 88 -8.94 -4.83 6.76
N PRO A 89 -8.33 -5.75 7.52
CA PRO A 89 -8.00 -7.05 7.00
C PRO A 89 -9.29 -7.82 6.64
N VAL A 90 -9.27 -8.44 5.46
CA VAL A 90 -10.34 -9.34 5.01
C VAL A 90 -9.74 -10.70 4.80
N THR A 91 -10.12 -11.64 5.65
CA THR A 91 -9.77 -13.05 5.53
C THR A 91 -10.91 -13.80 4.84
N PHE A 92 -10.56 -14.83 4.06
CA PHE A 92 -11.50 -15.78 3.51
C PHE A 92 -11.71 -16.94 4.49
N ALA A 93 -12.83 -17.65 4.37
CA ALA A 93 -13.08 -18.85 5.17
C ALA A 93 -12.01 -19.94 4.93
N GLY A 94 -11.66 -20.69 5.97
CA GLY A 94 -10.64 -21.72 5.93
C GLY A 94 -9.36 -21.31 6.68
N THR A 95 -8.29 -22.02 6.43
CA THR A 95 -7.01 -21.81 7.11
C THR A 95 -6.25 -20.59 6.56
N VAL A 96 -5.22 -20.16 7.27
CA VAL A 96 -4.30 -19.14 6.76
C VAL A 96 -3.63 -19.60 5.47
N LEU A 97 -3.27 -20.89 5.35
CA LEU A 97 -2.71 -21.46 4.12
C LEU A 97 -3.71 -21.36 2.95
N ASP A 98 -4.98 -21.63 3.18
CA ASP A 98 -6.02 -21.48 2.16
C ASP A 98 -6.12 -20.01 1.70
N ASN A 99 -6.00 -19.07 2.63
CA ASN A 99 -5.95 -17.65 2.30
C ASN A 99 -4.72 -17.25 1.45
N LEU A 100 -3.57 -17.88 1.66
CA LEU A 100 -2.38 -17.66 0.80
C LEU A 100 -2.61 -18.23 -0.61
N ARG A 101 -3.29 -19.38 -0.72
CA ARG A 101 -3.62 -20.03 -1.99
C ARG A 101 -4.59 -19.23 -2.86
N GLU A 102 -5.40 -18.36 -2.28
CA GLU A 102 -6.22 -17.42 -3.08
C GLU A 102 -5.37 -16.46 -3.93
N ALA A 103 -4.15 -16.16 -3.49
CA ALA A 103 -3.22 -15.30 -4.23
C ALA A 103 -2.19 -16.08 -5.06
N ASP A 104 -1.78 -17.25 -4.58
CA ASP A 104 -0.85 -18.19 -5.20
C ASP A 104 -1.38 -19.62 -5.05
N PRO A 105 -2.15 -20.14 -6.04
CA PRO A 105 -2.77 -21.46 -5.97
C PRO A 105 -1.78 -22.62 -5.73
N ASP A 106 -0.51 -22.44 -6.14
CA ASP A 106 0.55 -23.43 -5.99
C ASP A 106 1.30 -23.30 -4.64
N CYS A 107 0.84 -22.44 -3.72
CA CYS A 107 1.46 -22.21 -2.41
C CYS A 107 1.42 -23.49 -1.57
N ASP A 108 2.56 -24.15 -1.41
CA ASP A 108 2.76 -25.26 -0.49
C ASP A 108 3.03 -24.76 0.96
N GLU A 109 3.07 -25.69 1.93
CA GLU A 109 3.32 -25.34 3.33
C GLU A 109 4.68 -24.66 3.55
N ARG A 110 5.73 -25.06 2.81
CA ARG A 110 7.05 -24.45 2.89
C ARG A 110 7.01 -23.01 2.43
N ARG A 111 6.42 -22.75 1.26
CA ARG A 111 6.25 -21.40 0.72
C ARG A 111 5.36 -20.55 1.62
N GLY A 112 4.28 -21.13 2.15
CA GLY A 112 3.41 -20.47 3.11
C GLY A 112 4.14 -20.07 4.40
N ALA A 113 5.00 -20.94 4.95
CA ALA A 113 5.82 -20.64 6.13
C ALA A 113 6.78 -19.45 5.87
N GLU A 114 7.47 -19.44 4.72
CA GLU A 114 8.35 -18.35 4.31
C GLU A 114 7.59 -17.01 4.20
N LEU A 115 6.38 -17.02 3.62
CA LEU A 115 5.54 -15.83 3.49
C LEU A 115 5.05 -15.32 4.85
N LEU A 116 4.66 -16.21 5.75
CA LEU A 116 4.27 -15.84 7.11
C LEU A 116 5.43 -15.25 7.89
N GLU A 117 6.62 -15.83 7.82
CA GLU A 117 7.83 -15.30 8.45
C GLU A 117 8.15 -13.89 7.94
N ARG A 118 8.09 -13.66 6.64
CA ARG A 118 8.23 -12.33 6.03
C ARG A 118 7.17 -11.34 6.48
N ALA A 119 5.99 -11.81 6.89
CA ALA A 119 4.93 -10.98 7.46
C ALA A 119 4.95 -10.93 9.00
N GLY A 120 5.99 -11.46 9.65
CA GLY A 120 6.16 -11.46 11.11
C GLY A 120 5.21 -12.43 11.84
N LEU A 121 4.76 -13.51 11.18
CA LEU A 121 3.97 -14.58 11.77
C LEU A 121 4.75 -15.88 11.80
N ALA A 122 4.58 -16.68 12.86
CA ALA A 122 5.17 -18.00 12.94
C ALA A 122 4.51 -18.97 11.94
N ALA A 123 5.26 -19.97 11.45
CA ALA A 123 4.76 -21.00 10.54
C ALA A 123 3.58 -21.80 11.15
N SER A 124 3.49 -21.89 12.49
CA SER A 124 2.38 -22.54 13.19
C SER A 124 1.01 -21.93 12.92
N PHE A 125 0.96 -20.73 12.33
CA PHE A 125 -0.28 -20.08 11.93
C PHE A 125 -0.88 -20.67 10.65
N LEU A 126 -0.13 -21.40 9.84
CA LEU A 126 -0.59 -21.90 8.54
C LEU A 126 -1.91 -22.68 8.63
N GLN A 127 -2.05 -23.53 9.63
CA GLN A 127 -3.22 -24.39 9.80
C GLN A 127 -4.30 -23.80 10.71
N ARG A 128 -4.11 -22.56 11.22
CA ARG A 128 -5.13 -21.89 12.03
C ARG A 128 -6.27 -21.39 11.14
N ASP A 129 -7.48 -21.43 11.69
CA ASP A 129 -8.64 -20.81 11.06
C ASP A 129 -8.41 -19.28 10.98
N ALA A 130 -8.53 -18.74 9.78
CA ALA A 130 -8.28 -17.33 9.52
C ALA A 130 -9.33 -16.42 10.18
N GLY A 131 -10.52 -16.94 10.50
CA GLY A 131 -11.57 -16.24 11.24
C GLY A 131 -11.28 -16.08 12.75
N GLU A 132 -10.34 -16.88 13.29
CA GLU A 132 -9.95 -16.82 14.71
C GLU A 132 -8.74 -15.92 14.98
N LEU A 133 -8.19 -15.27 13.95
CA LEU A 133 -7.04 -14.38 14.08
C LEU A 133 -7.43 -13.08 14.79
N SER A 134 -6.57 -12.62 15.69
CA SER A 134 -6.65 -11.24 16.19
C SER A 134 -6.46 -10.23 15.05
N GLY A 135 -6.91 -8.99 15.23
CA GLY A 135 -6.80 -7.96 14.19
C GLY A 135 -5.37 -7.77 13.67
N GLY A 136 -4.37 -7.80 14.55
CA GLY A 136 -2.96 -7.69 14.15
C GLY A 136 -2.44 -8.94 13.43
N GLU A 137 -2.87 -10.14 13.81
CA GLU A 137 -2.54 -11.38 13.11
C GLU A 137 -3.21 -11.41 11.73
N ALA A 138 -4.48 -11.04 11.64
CA ALA A 138 -5.22 -10.95 10.37
C ALA A 138 -4.58 -9.93 9.41
N GLN A 139 -4.11 -8.78 9.92
CA GLN A 139 -3.41 -7.79 9.12
C GLN A 139 -2.11 -8.35 8.54
N ARG A 140 -1.32 -9.06 9.35
CA ARG A 140 -0.09 -9.71 8.87
C ARG A 140 -0.36 -10.90 7.94
N ALA A 141 -1.42 -11.67 8.17
CA ALA A 141 -1.84 -12.72 7.25
C ALA A 141 -2.27 -12.14 5.88
N CYS A 142 -2.98 -11.00 5.86
CA CYS A 142 -3.30 -10.28 4.64
C CYS A 142 -2.04 -9.71 3.95
N LEU A 143 -1.04 -9.26 4.71
CA LEU A 143 0.26 -8.88 4.17
C LEU A 143 0.95 -10.09 3.52
N ALA A 144 1.04 -11.23 4.21
CA ALA A 144 1.61 -12.47 3.67
C ALA A 144 0.92 -12.89 2.36
N ARG A 145 -0.42 -12.81 2.31
CA ARG A 145 -1.21 -13.07 1.09
C ARG A 145 -0.85 -12.09 -0.03
N SER A 146 -0.67 -10.80 0.27
CA SER A 146 -0.25 -9.82 -0.72
C SER A 146 1.17 -10.10 -1.24
N LEU A 147 2.08 -10.58 -0.37
CA LEU A 147 3.44 -10.98 -0.75
C LEU A 147 3.48 -12.28 -1.58
N ALA A 148 2.46 -13.13 -1.50
CA ALA A 148 2.38 -14.38 -2.27
C ALA A 148 2.39 -14.13 -3.78
N THR A 149 1.86 -13.00 -4.26
CA THR A 149 1.91 -12.61 -5.68
C THR A 149 3.30 -12.17 -6.14
N ASN A 150 4.29 -12.11 -5.24
CA ASN A 150 5.63 -11.58 -5.50
C ASN A 150 5.59 -10.14 -6.10
N PRO A 151 4.94 -9.19 -5.43
CA PRO A 151 4.67 -7.88 -5.99
C PRO A 151 5.95 -7.06 -6.15
N ARG A 152 5.96 -6.17 -7.14
CA ARG A 152 7.02 -5.18 -7.35
C ARG A 152 6.77 -3.86 -6.63
N VAL A 153 5.57 -3.68 -6.08
CA VAL A 153 5.15 -2.51 -5.30
C VAL A 153 4.14 -2.97 -4.27
N LEU A 154 4.25 -2.45 -3.05
CA LEU A 154 3.25 -2.67 -2.01
C LEU A 154 2.55 -1.36 -1.64
N LEU A 155 1.24 -1.34 -1.75
CA LEU A 155 0.37 -0.25 -1.31
C LEU A 155 -0.22 -0.62 0.05
N MET A 156 -0.18 0.30 1.02
CA MET A 156 -0.65 0.06 2.39
C MET A 156 -1.60 1.19 2.83
N ASP A 157 -2.90 0.90 2.90
CA ASP A 157 -3.95 1.87 3.23
C ASP A 157 -4.22 1.86 4.74
N GLU A 158 -3.64 2.80 5.48
CA GLU A 158 -3.75 2.94 6.95
C GLU A 158 -3.60 1.60 7.71
N PRO A 159 -2.58 0.77 7.43
CA PRO A 159 -2.56 -0.63 7.85
C PRO A 159 -2.40 -0.83 9.37
N THR A 160 -2.11 0.23 10.11
CA THR A 160 -1.94 0.21 11.58
C THR A 160 -3.07 0.87 12.35
N SER A 161 -4.12 1.36 11.66
CA SER A 161 -5.19 2.18 12.29
C SER A 161 -5.98 1.46 13.41
N SER A 162 -5.99 0.13 13.41
CA SER A 162 -6.68 -0.71 14.41
C SER A 162 -5.72 -1.53 15.28
N LEU A 163 -4.41 -1.27 15.21
CA LEU A 163 -3.37 -2.01 15.90
C LEU A 163 -2.89 -1.26 17.15
N ASP A 164 -2.43 -2.02 18.16
CA ASP A 164 -1.68 -1.45 19.27
C ASP A 164 -0.27 -1.00 18.82
N ALA A 165 0.44 -0.27 19.68
CA ALA A 165 1.75 0.27 19.38
C ALA A 165 2.78 -0.80 19.03
N LYS A 166 2.71 -1.98 19.67
CA LYS A 166 3.66 -3.08 19.44
C LYS A 166 3.42 -3.73 18.07
N ALA A 167 2.17 -4.01 17.73
CA ALA A 167 1.81 -4.57 16.43
C ALA A 167 2.08 -3.58 15.30
N SER A 168 1.84 -2.28 15.55
CA SER A 168 2.17 -1.20 14.60
C SER A 168 3.66 -1.14 14.32
N ALA A 169 4.51 -1.17 15.35
CA ALA A 169 5.97 -1.14 15.19
C ALA A 169 6.49 -2.36 14.41
N VAL A 170 5.91 -3.55 14.61
CA VAL A 170 6.25 -4.74 13.81
C VAL A 170 5.93 -4.51 12.34
N LEU A 171 4.73 -4.02 12.02
CA LEU A 171 4.32 -3.82 10.62
C LEU A 171 5.14 -2.71 9.92
N GLU A 172 5.49 -1.65 10.65
CA GLU A 172 6.39 -0.60 10.17
C GLU A 172 7.79 -1.15 9.87
N GLY A 173 8.33 -1.98 10.75
CA GLY A 173 9.62 -2.67 10.54
C GLY A 173 9.60 -3.56 9.29
N LEU A 174 8.51 -4.31 9.08
CA LEU A 174 8.33 -5.14 7.90
C LEU A 174 8.26 -4.30 6.60
N ALA A 175 7.59 -3.14 6.63
CA ALA A 175 7.55 -2.24 5.49
C ALA A 175 8.96 -1.69 5.14
N ARG A 176 9.78 -1.38 6.14
CA ARG A 176 11.18 -0.98 5.93
C ARG A 176 12.03 -2.11 5.35
N GLN A 177 11.90 -3.34 5.86
CA GLN A 177 12.59 -4.51 5.30
C GLN A 177 12.24 -4.73 3.82
N LEU A 178 10.98 -4.58 3.42
CA LEU A 178 10.57 -4.68 2.02
C LEU A 178 11.26 -3.63 1.15
N VAL A 179 11.41 -2.41 1.64
CA VAL A 179 12.15 -1.35 0.94
C VAL A 179 13.63 -1.70 0.81
N ASP A 180 14.24 -2.23 1.87
CA ASP A 180 15.65 -2.68 1.85
C ASP A 180 15.85 -3.84 0.86
N ASP A 181 14.81 -4.67 0.66
CA ASP A 181 14.73 -5.74 -0.36
C ASP A 181 14.32 -5.20 -1.75
N ALA A 182 14.44 -3.89 -1.98
CA ALA A 182 14.14 -3.19 -3.24
C ALA A 182 12.68 -3.29 -3.70
N THR A 183 11.73 -3.49 -2.78
CA THR A 183 10.29 -3.39 -3.04
C THR A 183 9.77 -2.04 -2.55
N PRO A 184 9.47 -1.07 -3.43
CA PRO A 184 8.90 0.21 -3.03
C PRO A 184 7.58 0.05 -2.28
N VAL A 185 7.41 0.84 -1.21
CA VAL A 185 6.19 0.84 -0.41
C VAL A 185 5.53 2.22 -0.50
N VAL A 186 4.21 2.24 -0.75
CA VAL A 186 3.39 3.44 -0.63
C VAL A 186 2.46 3.27 0.56
N TRP A 187 2.66 4.08 1.59
CA TRP A 187 1.99 3.98 2.88
C TRP A 187 1.07 5.17 3.11
N VAL A 188 -0.20 4.92 3.37
CA VAL A 188 -1.16 5.95 3.78
C VAL A 188 -1.23 6.03 5.30
N THR A 189 -1.16 7.23 5.84
CA THR A 189 -1.39 7.50 7.28
C THR A 189 -1.94 8.90 7.51
N HIS A 190 -2.56 9.09 8.67
CA HIS A 190 -2.91 10.41 9.20
C HIS A 190 -2.03 10.81 10.41
N SER A 191 -1.10 9.93 10.84
CA SER A 191 -0.18 10.16 11.95
C SER A 191 1.09 10.89 11.48
N GLU A 192 1.30 12.11 11.99
CA GLU A 192 2.53 12.87 11.71
C GLU A 192 3.77 12.16 12.26
N GLU A 193 3.66 11.55 13.46
CA GLU A 193 4.76 10.80 14.06
C GLU A 193 5.18 9.60 13.19
N GLN A 194 4.20 8.84 12.68
CA GLN A 194 4.46 7.73 11.78
C GLN A 194 5.07 8.19 10.46
N MET A 195 4.58 9.28 9.89
CA MET A 195 5.13 9.89 8.69
C MET A 195 6.59 10.27 8.89
N ARG A 196 6.93 10.95 9.99
CA ARG A 196 8.33 11.33 10.32
C ARG A 196 9.25 10.12 10.51
N ARG A 197 8.72 9.01 11.01
CA ARG A 197 9.49 7.79 11.28
C ARG A 197 9.73 6.96 10.04
N LEU A 198 8.74 6.90 9.13
CA LEU A 198 8.75 5.99 8.00
C LEU A 198 9.20 6.60 6.68
N ALA A 199 8.89 7.87 6.41
CA ALA A 199 8.97 8.41 5.07
C ALA A 199 10.40 8.67 4.59
N ASP A 200 10.71 8.22 3.38
CA ASP A 200 11.79 8.72 2.54
C ASP A 200 11.25 9.87 1.68
N HIS A 201 10.00 9.72 1.19
CA HIS A 201 9.28 10.73 0.43
C HIS A 201 7.88 10.96 1.02
N VAL A 202 7.37 12.17 0.97
CA VAL A 202 6.07 12.57 1.50
C VAL A 202 5.23 13.24 0.42
N LEU A 203 3.95 12.85 0.36
CA LEU A 203 2.90 13.52 -0.40
C LEU A 203 1.79 13.95 0.56
N LEU A 204 1.62 15.25 0.78
CA LEU A 204 0.54 15.78 1.61
C LEU A 204 -0.68 16.11 0.74
N LEU A 205 -1.82 15.52 1.10
CA LEU A 205 -3.11 15.76 0.46
C LEU A 205 -4.02 16.60 1.34
N ALA A 206 -4.68 17.58 0.75
CA ALA A 206 -5.75 18.34 1.37
C ALA A 206 -6.84 18.62 0.31
N ASP A 207 -8.10 18.37 0.66
CA ASP A 207 -9.27 18.67 -0.19
C ASP A 207 -9.14 18.11 -1.63
N GLY A 208 -8.63 16.89 -1.76
CA GLY A 208 -8.45 16.22 -3.05
C GLY A 208 -7.30 16.75 -3.91
N ARG A 209 -6.44 17.59 -3.37
CA ARG A 209 -5.32 18.23 -4.08
C ARG A 209 -3.99 18.00 -3.36
N VAL A 210 -2.89 18.14 -4.10
CA VAL A 210 -1.55 18.10 -3.50
C VAL A 210 -1.25 19.43 -2.84
N GLY A 211 -0.99 19.39 -1.52
CA GLY A 211 -0.50 20.56 -0.78
C GLY A 211 1.02 20.69 -0.89
N ARG A 212 1.76 19.63 -0.55
CA ARG A 212 3.24 19.59 -0.62
C ARG A 212 3.67 18.16 -1.01
N SER A 213 4.77 18.07 -1.75
CA SER A 213 5.41 16.80 -2.09
C SER A 213 6.92 17.01 -2.18
N GLY A 214 7.70 16.03 -1.72
CA GLY A 214 9.16 16.09 -1.73
C GLY A 214 9.76 15.04 -0.81
N SER A 215 11.07 15.08 -0.62
CA SER A 215 11.74 14.27 0.40
C SER A 215 11.18 14.59 1.80
N ALA A 216 11.30 13.63 2.72
CA ALA A 216 10.85 13.86 4.09
C ALA A 216 11.50 15.10 4.73
N ALA A 217 12.78 15.32 4.46
CA ALA A 217 13.52 16.49 4.95
C ALA A 217 12.94 17.82 4.41
N GLU A 218 12.59 17.87 3.12
CA GLU A 218 12.01 19.09 2.50
C GLU A 218 10.60 19.39 2.99
N VAL A 219 9.77 18.36 3.19
CA VAL A 219 8.35 18.53 3.55
C VAL A 219 8.15 18.72 5.04
N LEU A 220 8.90 18.00 5.88
CA LEU A 220 8.74 17.97 7.34
C LEU A 220 9.74 18.85 8.09
N GLY A 221 10.78 19.36 7.42
CA GLY A 221 11.94 19.98 8.01
C GLY A 221 12.97 18.95 8.51
N GLU A 222 14.19 19.39 8.73
CA GLU A 222 15.25 18.55 9.30
C GLU A 222 14.85 18.05 10.70
N ARG A 223 15.25 16.84 11.03
CA ARG A 223 15.04 16.20 12.34
C ARG A 223 15.90 16.83 13.42
#